data_a0f382cc6247a73325312cd0e2bcebb6
#
_entry.id   a0f382cc6247a73325312cd0e2bcebb6
#
_cell.length_a   1.000
_cell.length_b   1.000
_cell.length_c   1.000
_cell.angle_alpha   90.00
_cell.angle_beta   90.00
_cell.angle_gamma   90.00
#
_symmetry.space_group_name_H-M   'P 1'
#
loop_
_entity.id
_entity.type
_entity.pdbx_description
1 polymer ?
#
loop_
_entity_poly.entity_id
_entity_poly.type
_entity_poly.pdbx_seq_one_letter_code
_entity_poly.pdbx_strand_id
1 'polypeptide(L)'
;AHAVAQSRLLKDGKINFYWTTTTNNMQAGPNVNDEIFPGWRNPDNFIVVSDAYPTVSAMSADLILPSAMWMEKEGAFGNAERRTQFWRQQVKAPGQARSDLWQYIEFSKRFTTDEVWPAALLDKNPEYKGKTLYQVLFANGQADRFPLNQTYKGFDNDESKALGFYVQKGLFEEYAAFGRGHAHDLAAFDVYHKARGLRWPVVDNKETLWRFREGYDPYVKKGEGVKFYGHADGKAVIFALPYQPAAEMPDKDYDLWLCTGRVLEHWHTGSMTRRIPELYKAMPDAWLYMHPEDAKKRNLQRGDIVKLSTRRGEIQVRVETRGRNKPPLGLVFVPFFDEHRLVNKLTLDATC
;
A
#
# COMPACT_ATOMS: atom_id res chain seq x y z
N ALA A 1 1.00 -11.87 -8.31
CA ALA A 1 -0.03 -11.21 -9.15
C ALA A 1 -0.15 -9.75 -8.74
N HIS A 2 -0.31 -8.83 -9.71
CA HIS A 2 -0.62 -7.44 -9.39
C HIS A 2 -2.09 -7.27 -8.93
N ALA A 3 -2.46 -6.12 -8.39
CA ALA A 3 -3.76 -5.91 -7.72
C ALA A 3 -4.99 -6.25 -8.61
N VAL A 4 -4.96 -5.90 -9.90
CA VAL A 4 -6.05 -6.24 -10.84
C VAL A 4 -6.12 -7.75 -11.05
N ALA A 5 -4.98 -8.42 -11.22
CA ALA A 5 -4.94 -9.88 -11.38
C ALA A 5 -5.43 -10.62 -10.12
N GLN A 6 -5.12 -10.10 -8.92
CA GLN A 6 -5.67 -10.65 -7.67
C GLN A 6 -7.19 -10.56 -7.63
N SER A 7 -7.74 -9.41 -8.03
CA SER A 7 -9.20 -9.21 -8.09
C SER A 7 -9.86 -10.17 -9.08
N ARG A 8 -9.24 -10.41 -10.25
CA ARG A 8 -9.70 -11.40 -11.24
C ARG A 8 -9.65 -12.82 -10.70
N LEU A 9 -8.56 -13.21 -10.03
CA LEU A 9 -8.47 -14.54 -9.41
C LEU A 9 -9.58 -14.77 -8.37
N LEU A 10 -9.92 -13.74 -7.60
CA LEU A 10 -11.02 -13.80 -6.65
C LEU A 10 -12.39 -13.89 -7.36
N LYS A 11 -12.61 -13.07 -8.39
CA LYS A 11 -13.81 -13.10 -9.23
C LYS A 11 -14.02 -14.46 -9.90
N ASP A 12 -12.95 -15.04 -10.41
CA ASP A 12 -12.99 -16.31 -11.16
C ASP A 12 -12.98 -17.55 -10.26
N GLY A 13 -13.06 -17.38 -8.94
CA GLY A 13 -13.04 -18.48 -7.96
C GLY A 13 -11.73 -19.27 -7.91
N LYS A 14 -10.63 -18.67 -8.38
CA LYS A 14 -9.29 -19.28 -8.31
C LYS A 14 -8.65 -19.13 -6.96
N ILE A 15 -9.07 -18.12 -6.21
CA ILE A 15 -8.85 -17.93 -4.77
C ILE A 15 -10.20 -17.65 -4.13
N ASN A 16 -10.42 -18.17 -2.95
CA ASN A 16 -11.66 -18.01 -2.20
C ASN A 16 -11.46 -17.45 -0.78
N PHE A 17 -10.22 -17.17 -0.41
CA PHE A 17 -9.86 -16.44 0.81
C PHE A 17 -9.03 -15.23 0.43
N TYR A 18 -9.45 -14.05 0.88
CA TYR A 18 -8.74 -12.82 0.61
C TYR A 18 -8.68 -11.94 1.86
N TRP A 19 -7.47 -11.73 2.35
CA TRP A 19 -7.23 -10.84 3.47
C TRP A 19 -6.47 -9.60 3.00
N THR A 20 -7.09 -8.45 3.12
CA THR A 20 -6.46 -7.16 2.81
C THR A 20 -6.23 -6.33 4.07
N THR A 21 -5.08 -5.69 4.14
CA THR A 21 -4.67 -4.87 5.28
C THR A 21 -4.45 -3.44 4.84
N THR A 22 -5.16 -2.49 5.45
CA THR A 22 -5.06 -1.04 5.22
C THR A 22 -5.17 -0.61 3.74
N THR A 23 -5.86 -1.40 2.94
CA THR A 23 -6.07 -1.14 1.50
C THR A 23 -7.55 -1.13 1.17
N ASN A 24 -8.05 0.00 0.67
CA ASN A 24 -9.46 0.22 0.38
C ASN A 24 -9.77 -0.05 -1.11
N ASN A 25 -9.60 -1.30 -1.55
CA ASN A 25 -9.73 -1.71 -2.96
C ASN A 25 -11.13 -1.47 -3.54
N MET A 26 -12.18 -1.62 -2.74
CA MET A 26 -13.57 -1.39 -3.16
C MET A 26 -13.85 0.08 -3.55
N GLN A 27 -12.98 1.00 -3.14
CA GLN A 27 -13.06 2.41 -3.52
C GLN A 27 -11.94 2.81 -4.49
N ALA A 28 -10.72 2.32 -4.28
CA ALA A 28 -9.52 2.77 -4.99
C ALA A 28 -9.17 1.93 -6.23
N GLY A 29 -9.66 0.70 -6.33
CA GLY A 29 -9.37 -0.17 -7.47
C GLY A 29 -10.10 0.25 -8.74
N PRO A 30 -9.51 0.07 -9.92
CA PRO A 30 -10.16 0.41 -11.19
C PRO A 30 -11.25 -0.60 -11.55
N ASN A 31 -12.21 -0.16 -12.36
CA ASN A 31 -13.32 -0.99 -12.87
C ASN A 31 -14.00 -1.80 -11.75
N VAL A 32 -14.44 -1.10 -10.72
CA VAL A 32 -14.96 -1.73 -9.49
C VAL A 32 -16.15 -2.64 -9.78
N ASN A 33 -17.01 -2.23 -10.74
CA ASN A 33 -18.23 -2.96 -11.08
C ASN A 33 -17.95 -4.36 -11.65
N ASP A 34 -16.99 -4.45 -12.58
CA ASP A 34 -16.77 -5.69 -13.32
C ASP A 34 -15.63 -6.55 -12.75
N GLU A 35 -14.65 -5.93 -12.08
CA GLU A 35 -13.45 -6.63 -11.64
C GLU A 35 -13.36 -6.84 -10.12
N ILE A 36 -13.93 -5.93 -9.31
CA ILE A 36 -13.76 -6.00 -7.85
C ILE A 36 -15.02 -6.49 -7.16
N PHE A 37 -16.16 -5.84 -7.38
CA PHE A 37 -17.42 -6.20 -6.73
C PHE A 37 -17.81 -7.67 -6.92
N PRO A 38 -17.69 -8.27 -8.12
CA PRO A 38 -18.11 -9.67 -8.30
C PRO A 38 -17.35 -10.64 -7.39
N GLY A 39 -16.03 -10.48 -7.27
CA GLY A 39 -15.24 -11.34 -6.38
C GLY A 39 -15.50 -11.08 -4.89
N TRP A 40 -15.65 -9.81 -4.50
CA TRP A 40 -15.92 -9.44 -3.10
C TRP A 40 -17.32 -9.82 -2.63
N ARG A 41 -18.27 -9.99 -3.52
CA ARG A 41 -19.67 -10.33 -3.22
C ARG A 41 -20.05 -11.76 -3.60
N ASN A 42 -19.09 -12.54 -4.04
CA ASN A 42 -19.31 -13.96 -4.28
C ASN A 42 -19.44 -14.68 -2.91
N PRO A 43 -20.57 -15.36 -2.66
CA PRO A 43 -20.82 -16.05 -1.38
C PRO A 43 -19.83 -17.20 -1.10
N ASP A 44 -19.14 -17.71 -2.11
CA ASP A 44 -18.12 -18.76 -1.97
C ASP A 44 -16.77 -18.20 -1.51
N ASN A 45 -16.61 -16.87 -1.45
CA ASN A 45 -15.39 -16.21 -1.02
C ASN A 45 -15.51 -15.74 0.42
N PHE A 46 -14.41 -15.83 1.16
CA PHE A 46 -14.29 -15.28 2.51
C PHE A 46 -13.33 -14.10 2.52
N ILE A 47 -13.85 -12.92 2.82
CA ILE A 47 -13.13 -11.65 2.75
C ILE A 47 -12.83 -11.13 4.15
N VAL A 48 -11.56 -10.94 4.45
CA VAL A 48 -11.10 -10.33 5.71
C VAL A 48 -10.51 -8.95 5.40
N VAL A 49 -10.91 -7.95 6.15
CA VAL A 49 -10.33 -6.60 6.07
C VAL A 49 -9.80 -6.18 7.43
N SER A 50 -8.50 -5.86 7.46
CA SER A 50 -7.86 -5.24 8.61
C SER A 50 -7.66 -3.75 8.30
N ASP A 51 -8.37 -2.88 9.00
CA ASP A 51 -8.25 -1.43 8.82
C ASP A 51 -8.50 -0.69 10.13
N ALA A 52 -7.96 0.52 10.23
CA ALA A 52 -8.16 1.40 11.38
C ALA A 52 -9.54 2.04 11.38
N TYR A 53 -10.21 2.09 10.22
CA TYR A 53 -11.53 2.71 10.05
C TYR A 53 -12.46 1.84 9.20
N PRO A 54 -13.79 1.98 9.37
CA PRO A 54 -14.77 1.30 8.53
C PRO A 54 -14.79 1.94 7.13
N THR A 55 -13.91 1.45 6.26
CA THR A 55 -13.82 1.84 4.85
C THR A 55 -14.88 1.14 4.01
N VAL A 56 -15.05 1.53 2.75
CA VAL A 56 -15.94 0.82 1.81
C VAL A 56 -15.57 -0.66 1.73
N SER A 57 -14.28 -0.97 1.72
CA SER A 57 -13.80 -2.35 1.74
C SER A 57 -14.17 -3.07 3.03
N ALA A 58 -13.96 -2.44 4.19
CA ALA A 58 -14.32 -3.04 5.48
C ALA A 58 -15.82 -3.32 5.59
N MET A 59 -16.66 -2.39 5.14
CA MET A 59 -18.12 -2.57 5.15
C MET A 59 -18.64 -3.65 4.20
N SER A 60 -17.80 -4.14 3.32
CA SER A 60 -18.11 -5.19 2.35
C SER A 60 -17.45 -6.54 2.68
N ALA A 61 -16.75 -6.63 3.81
CA ALA A 61 -16.03 -7.83 4.25
C ALA A 61 -16.91 -8.76 5.10
N ASP A 62 -16.58 -10.05 5.11
CA ASP A 62 -17.20 -11.04 5.99
C ASP A 62 -16.66 -10.92 7.43
N LEU A 63 -15.40 -10.52 7.56
CA LEU A 63 -14.75 -10.30 8.85
C LEU A 63 -13.94 -9.00 8.84
N ILE A 64 -14.18 -8.16 9.84
CA ILE A 64 -13.42 -6.93 10.07
C ILE A 64 -12.53 -7.11 11.28
N LEU A 65 -11.23 -6.90 11.11
CA LEU A 65 -10.24 -6.90 12.18
C LEU A 65 -9.76 -5.45 12.41
N PRO A 66 -10.04 -4.84 13.56
CA PRO A 66 -9.60 -3.47 13.82
C PRO A 66 -8.08 -3.42 13.95
N SER A 67 -7.45 -2.59 13.11
CA SER A 67 -6.01 -2.39 13.08
C SER A 67 -5.56 -1.16 13.85
N ALA A 68 -4.45 -1.31 14.58
CA ALA A 68 -3.77 -0.19 15.20
C ALA A 68 -3.15 0.75 14.15
N MET A 69 -3.26 2.04 14.38
CA MET A 69 -2.60 3.06 13.54
C MET A 69 -1.09 3.10 13.81
N TRP A 70 -0.36 3.76 12.93
CA TRP A 70 1.11 3.82 13.01
C TRP A 70 1.66 4.36 14.34
N MET A 71 0.96 5.28 15.03
CA MET A 71 1.35 5.76 16.36
C MET A 71 1.02 4.78 17.50
N GLU A 72 0.14 3.82 17.21
CA GLU A 72 -0.40 2.84 18.18
C GLU A 72 0.35 1.51 18.12
N LYS A 73 1.35 1.40 17.26
CA LYS A 73 2.20 0.21 17.06
C LYS A 73 3.65 0.62 16.83
N GLU A 74 4.55 -0.36 16.83
CA GLU A 74 5.93 -0.18 16.41
C GLU A 74 6.13 -0.59 14.97
N GLY A 75 7.23 -0.13 14.36
CA GLY A 75 7.63 -0.55 13.04
C GLY A 75 8.80 0.22 12.46
N ALA A 76 9.19 -0.18 11.26
CA ALA A 76 10.17 0.53 10.46
C ALA A 76 9.56 0.85 9.08
N PHE A 77 9.92 2.00 8.52
CA PHE A 77 9.53 2.35 7.16
C PHE A 77 10.66 3.05 6.42
N GLY A 78 10.70 2.84 5.12
CA GLY A 78 11.56 3.58 4.21
C GLY A 78 10.84 4.75 3.57
N ASN A 79 11.59 5.70 3.06
CA ASN A 79 11.06 6.83 2.33
C ASN A 79 11.79 7.05 0.99
N ALA A 80 11.36 8.07 0.23
CA ALA A 80 11.93 8.39 -1.08
C ALA A 80 13.41 8.81 -1.05
N GLU A 81 13.96 9.21 0.09
CA GLU A 81 15.40 9.50 0.26
C GLU A 81 16.22 8.28 0.68
N ARG A 82 15.67 7.07 0.60
CA ARG A 82 16.31 5.81 1.04
C ARG A 82 16.59 5.75 2.53
N ARG A 83 15.86 6.50 3.36
CA ARG A 83 16.03 6.50 4.81
C ARG A 83 15.14 5.42 5.41
N THR A 84 15.74 4.48 6.13
CA THR A 84 15.00 3.57 7.02
C THR A 84 14.87 4.23 8.37
N GLN A 85 13.63 4.40 8.83
CA GLN A 85 13.28 5.04 10.09
C GLN A 85 12.57 4.05 10.99
N PHE A 86 12.89 4.07 12.27
CA PHE A 86 12.27 3.23 13.27
C PHE A 86 11.41 4.10 14.20
N TRP A 87 10.15 3.73 14.40
CA TRP A 87 9.28 4.40 15.36
C TRP A 87 8.79 3.46 16.44
N ARG A 88 8.49 4.04 17.58
CA ARG A 88 7.96 3.37 18.76
C ARG A 88 6.47 3.58 18.86
N GLN A 89 5.79 2.67 19.52
CA GLN A 89 4.44 2.90 19.97
C GLN A 89 4.40 4.15 20.88
N GLN A 90 3.60 5.15 20.53
CA GLN A 90 3.45 6.40 21.26
C GLN A 90 2.22 6.39 22.15
N VAL A 91 1.15 5.75 21.69
CA VAL A 91 -0.14 5.64 22.37
C VAL A 91 -0.63 4.20 22.29
N LYS A 92 -1.45 3.81 23.26
CA LYS A 92 -2.09 2.49 23.26
C LYS A 92 -3.17 2.45 22.17
N ALA A 93 -3.25 1.36 21.44
CA ALA A 93 -4.33 1.13 20.49
C ALA A 93 -5.69 1.07 21.20
N PRO A 94 -6.75 1.66 20.62
CA PRO A 94 -8.07 1.69 21.25
C PRO A 94 -8.77 0.33 21.20
N GLY A 95 -9.54 0.02 22.21
CA GLY A 95 -10.42 -1.16 22.26
C GLY A 95 -9.71 -2.48 21.92
N GLN A 96 -10.21 -3.16 20.89
CA GLN A 96 -9.67 -4.45 20.42
C GLN A 96 -8.68 -4.30 19.27
N ALA A 97 -8.32 -3.07 18.86
CA ALA A 97 -7.37 -2.85 17.79
C ALA A 97 -6.00 -3.44 18.13
N ARG A 98 -5.41 -4.13 17.17
CA ARG A 98 -4.09 -4.76 17.24
C ARG A 98 -3.28 -4.38 16.00
N SER A 99 -1.96 -4.44 16.10
CA SER A 99 -1.12 -4.23 14.93
C SER A 99 -1.36 -5.33 13.88
N ASP A 100 -1.06 -5.02 12.64
CA ASP A 100 -1.14 -5.98 11.54
C ASP A 100 -0.21 -7.19 11.80
N LEU A 101 0.98 -6.91 12.34
CA LEU A 101 1.95 -7.94 12.70
C LEU A 101 1.39 -8.90 13.76
N TRP A 102 0.74 -8.37 14.80
CA TRP A 102 0.11 -9.21 15.82
C TRP A 102 -0.97 -10.11 15.21
N GLN A 103 -1.79 -9.56 14.32
CA GLN A 103 -2.83 -10.31 13.61
C GLN A 103 -2.24 -11.45 12.79
N TYR A 104 -1.16 -11.20 12.05
CA TYR A 104 -0.46 -12.24 11.27
C TYR A 104 0.19 -13.30 12.15
N ILE A 105 0.79 -12.91 13.28
CA ILE A 105 1.38 -13.85 14.24
C ILE A 105 0.30 -14.76 14.82
N GLU A 106 -0.80 -14.20 15.27
CA GLU A 106 -1.91 -14.98 15.84
C GLU A 106 -2.57 -15.90 14.80
N PHE A 107 -2.70 -15.43 13.57
CA PHE A 107 -3.18 -16.25 12.46
C PHE A 107 -2.22 -17.41 12.17
N SER A 108 -0.93 -17.15 12.13
CA SER A 108 0.10 -18.14 11.83
C SER A 108 0.18 -19.32 12.83
N LYS A 109 -0.33 -19.13 14.05
CA LYS A 109 -0.41 -20.17 15.07
C LYS A 109 -1.51 -21.22 14.80
N ARG A 110 -2.45 -20.92 13.89
CA ARG A 110 -3.68 -21.69 13.67
C ARG A 110 -3.61 -22.67 12.51
N PHE A 111 -2.58 -22.56 11.69
CA PHE A 111 -2.41 -23.35 10.48
C PHE A 111 -1.05 -24.04 10.46
N THR A 112 -1.03 -25.25 9.94
CA THR A 112 0.20 -25.96 9.62
C THR A 112 0.66 -25.61 8.20
N THR A 113 1.93 -25.81 7.93
CA THR A 113 2.48 -25.64 6.57
C THR A 113 1.84 -26.59 5.58
N ASP A 114 1.50 -27.81 6.01
CA ASP A 114 0.87 -28.83 5.16
C ASP A 114 -0.54 -28.43 4.71
N GLU A 115 -1.24 -27.59 5.47
CA GLU A 115 -2.57 -27.08 5.11
C GLU A 115 -2.53 -25.94 4.10
N VAL A 116 -1.45 -25.12 4.11
CA VAL A 116 -1.47 -23.83 3.38
C VAL A 116 -0.38 -23.68 2.33
N TRP A 117 0.69 -24.45 2.39
CA TRP A 117 1.79 -24.35 1.42
C TRP A 117 1.70 -25.44 0.35
N PRO A 118 2.12 -25.11 -0.89
CA PRO A 118 2.17 -26.09 -1.96
C PRO A 118 3.11 -27.26 -1.61
N ALA A 119 2.69 -28.48 -1.90
CA ALA A 119 3.48 -29.69 -1.66
C ALA A 119 4.90 -29.59 -2.23
N ALA A 120 5.04 -29.00 -3.45
CA ALA A 120 6.35 -28.80 -4.08
C ALA A 120 7.31 -27.89 -3.28
N LEU A 121 6.78 -26.98 -2.45
CA LEU A 121 7.60 -26.17 -1.54
C LEU A 121 8.05 -27.02 -0.34
N LEU A 122 7.15 -27.81 0.21
CA LEU A 122 7.43 -28.69 1.35
C LEU A 122 8.37 -29.84 0.98
N ASP A 123 8.32 -30.34 -0.24
CA ASP A 123 9.24 -31.37 -0.72
C ASP A 123 10.67 -30.84 -0.85
N LYS A 124 10.83 -29.56 -1.16
CA LYS A 124 12.15 -28.90 -1.16
C LYS A 124 12.65 -28.51 0.23
N ASN A 125 11.76 -28.43 1.19
CA ASN A 125 12.04 -28.00 2.57
C ASN A 125 11.34 -28.94 3.57
N PRO A 126 11.74 -30.20 3.63
CA PRO A 126 11.05 -31.23 4.42
C PRO A 126 11.03 -30.91 5.92
N GLU A 127 11.95 -30.09 6.39
CA GLU A 127 12.02 -29.64 7.78
C GLU A 127 10.84 -28.73 8.18
N TYR A 128 10.06 -28.23 7.23
CA TYR A 128 8.85 -27.43 7.49
C TYR A 128 7.59 -28.28 7.67
N LYS A 129 7.57 -29.52 7.17
CA LYS A 129 6.39 -30.40 7.26
C LYS A 129 5.92 -30.61 8.70
N GLY A 130 4.62 -30.55 8.89
CA GLY A 130 3.97 -30.75 10.20
C GLY A 130 4.16 -29.61 11.20
N LYS A 131 4.83 -28.53 10.83
CA LYS A 131 4.99 -27.36 11.70
C LYS A 131 3.88 -26.35 11.47
N THR A 132 3.56 -25.55 12.51
CA THR A 132 2.72 -24.38 12.31
C THR A 132 3.47 -23.31 11.52
N LEU A 133 2.74 -22.45 10.83
CA LEU A 133 3.35 -21.27 10.19
C LEU A 133 4.12 -20.41 11.21
N TYR A 134 3.60 -20.31 12.45
CA TYR A 134 4.29 -19.61 13.53
C TYR A 134 5.68 -20.19 13.84
N GLN A 135 5.78 -21.51 13.91
CA GLN A 135 7.06 -22.18 14.17
C GLN A 135 8.08 -21.95 13.07
N VAL A 136 7.63 -21.85 11.81
CA VAL A 136 8.54 -21.62 10.67
C VAL A 136 8.89 -20.14 10.51
N LEU A 137 7.94 -19.24 10.71
CA LEU A 137 8.13 -17.83 10.41
C LEU A 137 8.63 -16.99 11.59
N PHE A 138 8.28 -17.35 12.82
CA PHE A 138 8.55 -16.52 13.99
C PHE A 138 9.34 -17.24 15.10
N ALA A 139 9.08 -18.51 15.35
CA ALA A 139 9.81 -19.32 16.36
C ALA A 139 10.82 -20.24 15.68
N ASN A 140 11.68 -19.66 14.87
CA ASN A 140 12.59 -20.36 13.94
C ASN A 140 14.08 -20.29 14.36
N GLY A 141 14.38 -19.77 15.54
CA GLY A 141 15.75 -19.53 16.02
C GLY A 141 16.42 -18.29 15.39
N GLN A 142 15.73 -17.56 14.53
CA GLN A 142 16.19 -16.33 13.90
C GLN A 142 15.45 -15.12 14.48
N ALA A 143 14.12 -15.06 14.28
CA ALA A 143 13.30 -13.95 14.79
C ALA A 143 13.21 -13.97 16.31
N ASP A 144 13.08 -15.12 16.95
CA ASP A 144 12.92 -15.30 18.40
C ASP A 144 14.23 -15.34 19.21
N ARG A 145 15.39 -15.19 18.54
CA ARG A 145 16.70 -15.20 19.23
C ARG A 145 17.00 -13.94 20.08
N PHE A 146 16.18 -12.92 19.98
CA PHE A 146 16.36 -11.65 20.70
C PHE A 146 15.38 -11.56 21.87
N PRO A 147 15.78 -11.97 23.08
CA PRO A 147 14.90 -11.90 24.26
C PRO A 147 14.60 -10.43 24.61
N LEU A 148 13.43 -10.22 25.19
CA LEU A 148 13.10 -8.94 25.81
C LEU A 148 14.10 -8.63 26.90
N ASN A 149 14.68 -7.42 26.84
CA ASN A 149 15.55 -6.92 27.89
C ASN A 149 15.20 -5.45 28.21
N GLN A 150 15.67 -4.99 29.37
CA GLN A 150 15.37 -3.64 29.85
C GLN A 150 16.05 -2.52 29.06
N THR A 151 16.98 -2.83 28.17
CA THR A 151 17.70 -1.85 27.33
C THR A 151 16.76 -1.13 26.37
N TYR A 152 15.64 -1.78 26.05
CA TYR A 152 14.62 -1.24 25.13
C TYR A 152 13.39 -0.71 25.89
N LYS A 153 13.56 -0.15 27.07
CA LYS A 153 12.46 0.50 27.81
C LYS A 153 11.74 1.51 26.91
N GLY A 154 10.41 1.40 26.84
CA GLY A 154 9.58 2.15 25.90
C GLY A 154 9.47 1.53 24.51
N PHE A 155 9.98 0.30 24.32
CA PHE A 155 9.83 -0.57 23.15
C PHE A 155 9.15 -1.89 23.45
N ASP A 156 8.74 -2.07 24.67
CA ASP A 156 8.00 -3.24 25.10
C ASP A 156 6.55 -3.10 24.63
N ASN A 157 6.35 -3.27 23.34
CA ASN A 157 5.02 -3.37 22.74
C ASN A 157 4.28 -4.62 23.24
N ASP A 158 2.96 -4.60 23.13
CA ASP A 158 2.11 -5.71 23.59
C ASP A 158 2.42 -7.02 22.86
N GLU A 159 2.88 -6.93 21.62
CA GLU A 159 3.25 -8.10 20.80
C GLU A 159 4.50 -8.79 21.34
N SER A 160 5.57 -8.05 21.55
CA SER A 160 6.81 -8.59 22.10
C SER A 160 6.61 -9.15 23.51
N LYS A 161 5.78 -8.48 24.34
CA LYS A 161 5.41 -8.98 25.67
C LYS A 161 4.69 -10.32 25.59
N ALA A 162 3.73 -10.45 24.69
CA ALA A 162 2.97 -11.68 24.50
C ALA A 162 3.82 -12.84 23.98
N LEU A 163 4.85 -12.54 23.19
CA LEU A 163 5.76 -13.52 22.59
C LEU A 163 6.95 -13.88 23.49
N GLY A 164 7.33 -12.99 24.40
CA GLY A 164 8.50 -13.18 25.26
C GLY A 164 9.85 -12.87 24.59
N PHE A 165 9.85 -12.39 23.34
CA PHE A 165 11.04 -11.99 22.60
C PHE A 165 10.80 -10.69 21.82
N TYR A 166 11.86 -10.02 21.41
CA TYR A 166 11.77 -8.74 20.73
C TYR A 166 11.52 -8.94 19.23
N VAL A 167 10.26 -9.15 18.86
CA VAL A 167 9.84 -9.52 17.50
C VAL A 167 10.26 -8.51 16.44
N GLN A 168 10.17 -7.22 16.72
CA GLN A 168 10.58 -6.18 15.76
C GLN A 168 12.08 -6.22 15.47
N LYS A 169 12.90 -6.44 16.48
CA LYS A 169 14.35 -6.62 16.29
C LYS A 169 14.65 -7.88 15.48
N GLY A 170 13.99 -8.98 15.81
CA GLY A 170 14.19 -10.25 15.11
C GLY A 170 13.88 -10.15 13.63
N LEU A 171 12.70 -9.64 13.29
CA LEU A 171 12.27 -9.47 11.90
C LEU A 171 13.12 -8.43 11.16
N PHE A 172 13.53 -7.36 11.82
CA PHE A 172 14.39 -6.36 11.20
C PHE A 172 15.77 -6.92 10.88
N GLU A 173 16.38 -7.69 11.79
CA GLU A 173 17.69 -8.32 11.54
C GLU A 173 17.63 -9.39 10.45
N GLU A 174 16.55 -10.17 10.38
CA GLU A 174 16.29 -11.10 9.29
C GLU A 174 16.20 -10.35 7.94
N TYR A 175 15.38 -9.31 7.87
CA TYR A 175 15.26 -8.47 6.66
C TYR A 175 16.59 -7.85 6.26
N ALA A 176 17.34 -7.30 7.22
CA ALA A 176 18.63 -6.67 6.95
C ALA A 176 19.67 -7.67 6.42
N ALA A 177 19.58 -8.94 6.81
CA ALA A 177 20.50 -9.97 6.35
C ALA A 177 20.47 -10.18 4.82
N PHE A 178 19.30 -10.00 4.18
CA PHE A 178 19.17 -10.09 2.72
C PHE A 178 19.91 -8.97 1.97
N GLY A 179 20.09 -7.82 2.59
CA GLY A 179 20.77 -6.67 1.97
C GLY A 179 22.27 -6.61 2.24
N ARG A 180 22.72 -7.18 3.37
CA ARG A 180 24.11 -7.12 3.82
C ARG A 180 25.01 -7.92 2.89
N GLY A 181 26.10 -7.28 2.42
CA GLY A 181 27.02 -7.88 1.44
C GLY A 181 26.53 -7.85 -0.01
N HIS A 182 25.33 -7.32 -0.28
CA HIS A 182 24.73 -7.21 -1.62
C HIS A 182 24.55 -5.76 -2.08
N ALA A 183 25.36 -4.85 -1.55
CA ALA A 183 25.30 -3.41 -1.83
C ALA A 183 23.98 -2.73 -1.45
N HIS A 184 23.21 -3.32 -0.53
CA HIS A 184 22.00 -2.80 0.08
C HIS A 184 22.06 -2.85 1.61
N ASP A 185 23.27 -2.73 2.15
CA ASP A 185 23.54 -2.92 3.56
C ASP A 185 22.70 -2.01 4.44
N LEU A 186 22.05 -2.61 5.42
CA LEU A 186 21.38 -1.94 6.52
C LEU A 186 22.23 -2.09 7.78
N ALA A 187 22.26 -1.05 8.60
CA ALA A 187 22.85 -1.14 9.92
C ALA A 187 22.12 -2.15 10.81
N ALA A 188 22.72 -2.54 11.92
CA ALA A 188 22.05 -3.31 12.93
C ALA A 188 20.86 -2.54 13.54
N PHE A 189 19.85 -3.28 13.99
CA PHE A 189 18.67 -2.71 14.65
C PHE A 189 19.02 -1.65 15.72
N ASP A 190 19.98 -1.97 16.59
CA ASP A 190 20.36 -1.09 17.68
C ASP A 190 20.93 0.25 17.21
N VAL A 191 21.58 0.27 16.05
CA VAL A 191 22.08 1.51 15.42
C VAL A 191 20.93 2.39 14.93
N TYR A 192 19.96 1.79 14.21
CA TYR A 192 18.76 2.51 13.77
C TYR A 192 17.92 2.99 14.94
N HIS A 193 17.78 2.15 15.96
CA HIS A 193 17.04 2.48 17.17
C HIS A 193 17.58 3.72 17.87
N LYS A 194 18.92 3.85 17.93
CA LYS A 194 19.61 5.00 18.52
C LYS A 194 19.58 6.23 17.61
N ALA A 195 19.85 6.04 16.31
CA ALA A 195 19.94 7.13 15.33
C ALA A 195 18.57 7.63 14.85
N ARG A 196 17.51 6.81 14.98
CA ARG A 196 16.15 7.08 14.54
C ARG A 196 15.96 7.25 13.03
N GLY A 197 16.93 6.84 12.25
CA GLY A 197 16.84 6.82 10.80
C GLY A 197 18.17 7.09 10.12
N LEU A 198 18.53 6.24 9.17
CA LEU A 198 19.72 6.33 8.36
C LEU A 198 19.41 6.01 6.90
N ARG A 199 20.07 6.71 5.98
CA ARG A 199 19.95 6.44 4.54
C ARG A 199 20.80 5.23 4.18
N TRP A 200 20.17 4.22 3.61
CA TRP A 200 20.89 3.04 3.13
C TRP A 200 21.54 3.28 1.74
N PRO A 201 22.62 2.57 1.39
CA PRO A 201 23.33 1.63 2.24
C PRO A 201 24.00 2.30 3.44
N VAL A 202 24.09 1.54 4.56
CA VAL A 202 24.80 1.95 5.75
C VAL A 202 26.00 1.04 5.92
N VAL A 203 27.19 1.58 5.68
CA VAL A 203 28.45 0.86 5.79
C VAL A 203 29.26 1.45 6.94
N ASP A 204 29.82 0.62 7.81
CA ASP A 204 30.55 1.04 9.01
C ASP A 204 29.76 2.05 9.87
N ASN A 205 28.45 1.82 10.00
CA ASN A 205 27.50 2.70 10.71
C ASN A 205 27.41 4.12 10.14
N LYS A 206 27.83 4.35 8.91
CA LYS A 206 27.72 5.64 8.21
C LYS A 206 26.64 5.55 7.12
N GLU A 207 25.72 6.50 7.13
CA GLU A 207 24.71 6.62 6.08
C GLU A 207 25.31 7.08 4.76
N THR A 208 24.69 6.68 3.65
CA THR A 208 25.05 7.13 2.30
C THR A 208 24.11 8.24 1.85
N LEU A 209 24.63 9.47 1.75
CA LEU A 209 23.84 10.63 1.33
C LEU A 209 23.40 10.55 -0.13
N TRP A 210 24.30 10.19 -1.03
CA TRP A 210 24.05 10.02 -2.45
C TRP A 210 24.61 8.70 -2.95
N ARG A 211 23.80 7.95 -3.67
CA ARG A 211 24.22 6.67 -4.22
C ARG A 211 24.80 6.79 -5.63
N PHE A 212 24.21 7.64 -6.44
CA PHE A 212 24.57 7.80 -7.84
C PHE A 212 25.33 9.12 -8.09
N ARG A 213 26.29 9.38 -7.21
CA ARG A 213 27.19 10.51 -7.31
C ARG A 213 28.61 10.02 -7.06
N GLU A 214 29.54 10.38 -7.95
CA GLU A 214 30.91 9.95 -7.86
C GLU A 214 31.55 10.31 -6.51
N GLY A 215 32.25 9.32 -5.92
CA GLY A 215 32.92 9.46 -4.64
C GLY A 215 32.04 9.38 -3.39
N TYR A 216 30.72 9.14 -3.53
CA TYR A 216 29.79 9.04 -2.40
C TYR A 216 29.24 7.63 -2.15
N ASP A 217 29.21 6.79 -3.19
CA ASP A 217 28.78 5.40 -3.03
C ASP A 217 29.89 4.59 -2.34
N PRO A 218 29.65 3.95 -1.18
CA PRO A 218 30.68 3.24 -0.43
C PRO A 218 31.22 1.99 -1.13
N TYR A 219 30.55 1.50 -2.19
CA TYR A 219 30.95 0.33 -2.95
C TYR A 219 31.68 0.66 -4.27
N VAL A 220 31.82 1.94 -4.58
CA VAL A 220 32.49 2.40 -5.81
C VAL A 220 33.70 3.25 -5.44
N LYS A 221 34.87 2.88 -5.94
CA LYS A 221 36.09 3.63 -5.67
C LYS A 221 36.02 4.99 -6.33
N LYS A 222 36.62 5.98 -5.68
CA LYS A 222 36.74 7.32 -6.23
C LYS A 222 37.51 7.28 -7.56
N GLY A 223 36.96 7.87 -8.61
CA GLY A 223 37.50 7.83 -9.96
C GLY A 223 36.89 6.74 -10.87
N GLU A 224 36.05 5.85 -10.33
CA GLU A 224 35.34 4.83 -11.11
C GLU A 224 33.93 5.27 -11.56
N GLY A 225 33.56 6.54 -11.32
CA GLY A 225 32.26 7.09 -11.70
C GLY A 225 31.11 6.64 -10.83
N VAL A 226 30.00 6.20 -11.43
CA VAL A 226 28.80 5.70 -10.74
C VAL A 226 28.47 4.30 -11.21
N LYS A 227 27.86 3.50 -10.33
CA LYS A 227 27.46 2.13 -10.61
C LYS A 227 25.97 1.92 -10.35
N PHE A 228 25.30 1.25 -11.29
CA PHE A 228 23.92 0.80 -11.14
C PHE A 228 23.88 -0.68 -10.76
N TYR A 229 23.08 -1.05 -9.75
CA TYR A 229 23.18 -2.36 -9.09
C TYR A 229 22.17 -3.40 -9.62
N GLY A 230 21.47 -3.13 -10.68
CA GLY A 230 20.56 -4.10 -11.31
C GLY A 230 21.23 -5.04 -12.32
N HIS A 231 22.45 -4.72 -12.75
CA HIS A 231 23.18 -5.45 -13.78
C HIS A 231 24.65 -5.64 -13.42
N ALA A 232 25.24 -6.74 -13.87
CA ALA A 232 26.62 -7.08 -13.57
C ALA A 232 27.65 -6.09 -14.13
N ASP A 233 27.34 -5.44 -15.25
CA ASP A 233 28.19 -4.43 -15.88
C ASP A 233 28.11 -3.04 -15.20
N GLY A 234 27.23 -2.88 -14.22
CA GLY A 234 27.04 -1.64 -13.48
C GLY A 234 26.42 -0.48 -14.28
N LYS A 235 25.88 -0.73 -15.46
CA LYS A 235 25.27 0.28 -16.31
C LYS A 235 23.77 0.45 -16.05
N ALA A 236 23.25 1.65 -16.30
CA ALA A 236 21.82 1.89 -16.30
C ALA A 236 21.15 1.18 -17.47
N VAL A 237 19.98 0.59 -17.21
CA VAL A 237 19.14 0.06 -18.30
C VAL A 237 18.32 1.20 -18.89
N ILE A 238 18.42 1.36 -20.19
CA ILE A 238 17.62 2.34 -20.95
C ILE A 238 16.68 1.55 -21.86
N PHE A 239 15.38 1.72 -21.66
CA PHE A 239 14.36 1.10 -22.50
C PHE A 239 13.90 2.08 -23.58
N ALA A 240 14.04 1.72 -24.83
CA ALA A 240 13.43 2.44 -25.94
C ALA A 240 11.97 1.99 -26.05
N LEU A 241 11.08 2.69 -25.34
CA LEU A 241 9.65 2.37 -25.34
C LEU A 241 8.94 3.30 -26.36
N PRO A 242 8.32 2.73 -27.42
CA PRO A 242 7.49 3.54 -28.31
C PRO A 242 6.25 4.05 -27.57
N TYR A 243 5.74 5.20 -27.97
CA TYR A 243 4.49 5.71 -27.45
C TYR A 243 3.35 4.71 -27.76
N GLN A 244 2.57 4.37 -26.76
CA GLN A 244 1.33 3.63 -26.89
C GLN A 244 0.18 4.54 -26.42
N PRO A 245 -0.90 4.64 -27.22
CA PRO A 245 -2.07 5.41 -26.79
C PRO A 245 -2.73 4.72 -25.61
N ALA A 246 -3.60 5.43 -24.90
CA ALA A 246 -4.46 4.83 -23.89
C ALA A 246 -5.30 3.72 -24.50
N ALA A 247 -5.60 2.68 -23.70
CA ALA A 247 -6.39 1.54 -24.17
C ALA A 247 -7.80 1.93 -24.66
N GLU A 248 -8.31 3.08 -24.23
CA GLU A 248 -9.58 3.63 -24.64
C GLU A 248 -9.42 5.13 -24.90
N MET A 249 -9.77 5.58 -26.09
CA MET A 249 -9.69 6.97 -26.52
C MET A 249 -11.10 7.59 -26.54
N PRO A 250 -11.23 8.92 -26.38
CA PRO A 250 -12.50 9.61 -26.62
C PRO A 250 -13.04 9.33 -28.03
N ASP A 251 -14.34 9.25 -28.17
CA ASP A 251 -15.05 9.06 -29.44
C ASP A 251 -16.35 9.89 -29.50
N LYS A 252 -17.20 9.61 -30.48
CA LYS A 252 -18.46 10.34 -30.69
C LYS A 252 -19.49 10.16 -29.55
N ASP A 253 -19.44 9.04 -28.83
CA ASP A 253 -20.39 8.68 -27.78
C ASP A 253 -19.86 9.09 -26.40
N TYR A 254 -18.52 9.11 -26.25
CA TYR A 254 -17.79 9.51 -25.05
C TYR A 254 -16.67 10.46 -25.41
N ASP A 255 -17.00 11.73 -25.55
CA ASP A 255 -16.17 12.77 -26.17
C ASP A 255 -15.18 13.46 -25.24
N LEU A 256 -15.10 13.03 -23.97
CA LEU A 256 -14.20 13.60 -22.96
C LEU A 256 -13.27 12.54 -22.36
N TRP A 257 -12.04 12.96 -22.07
CA TRP A 257 -11.16 12.21 -21.19
C TRP A 257 -11.65 12.28 -19.75
N LEU A 258 -11.69 11.15 -19.06
CA LEU A 258 -11.85 11.10 -17.61
C LEU A 258 -10.51 10.86 -16.93
N CYS A 259 -10.09 11.78 -16.08
CA CYS A 259 -8.97 11.63 -15.18
C CYS A 259 -9.47 11.54 -13.73
N THR A 260 -8.89 10.67 -12.94
CA THR A 260 -9.12 10.62 -11.50
C THR A 260 -7.80 10.78 -10.74
N GLY A 261 -7.87 11.21 -9.49
CA GLY A 261 -6.67 11.49 -8.71
C GLY A 261 -7.00 11.99 -7.32
N ARG A 262 -6.07 12.75 -6.74
CA ARG A 262 -6.15 13.27 -5.37
C ARG A 262 -6.45 14.75 -5.33
N VAL A 263 -6.98 15.19 -4.19
CA VAL A 263 -7.08 16.59 -3.81
C VAL A 263 -6.15 16.85 -2.62
N LEU A 264 -5.82 18.11 -2.39
CA LEU A 264 -4.90 18.48 -1.30
C LEU A 264 -5.50 18.24 0.09
N GLU A 265 -6.81 18.40 0.20
CA GLU A 265 -7.55 18.30 1.46
C GLU A 265 -7.67 16.88 1.99
N HIS A 266 -7.62 15.87 1.10
CA HIS A 266 -7.85 14.50 1.51
C HIS A 266 -6.71 13.56 1.11
N TRP A 267 -6.30 12.75 2.08
CA TRP A 267 -5.33 11.69 1.86
C TRP A 267 -6.01 10.46 1.26
N HIS A 268 -5.57 10.09 0.07
CA HIS A 268 -5.98 8.87 -0.63
C HIS A 268 -7.53 8.75 -0.76
N THR A 269 -8.14 7.69 -0.19
CA THR A 269 -9.61 7.46 -0.21
C THR A 269 -10.37 8.28 0.85
N GLY A 270 -9.69 9.18 1.56
CA GLY A 270 -10.33 10.05 2.55
C GLY A 270 -10.72 9.36 3.86
N SER A 271 -10.47 8.06 4.01
CA SER A 271 -10.92 7.27 5.17
C SER A 271 -10.47 7.84 6.52
N MET A 272 -9.35 8.55 6.58
CA MET A 272 -8.87 9.26 7.76
C MET A 272 -9.23 10.75 7.73
N THR A 273 -8.87 11.44 6.65
CA THR A 273 -8.93 12.91 6.58
C THR A 273 -10.34 13.47 6.53
N ARG A 274 -11.32 12.74 5.99
CA ARG A 274 -12.74 13.15 6.03
C ARG A 274 -13.32 13.13 7.46
N ARG A 275 -12.64 12.53 8.43
CA ARG A 275 -13.01 12.52 9.86
C ARG A 275 -12.49 13.75 10.62
N ILE A 276 -11.68 14.58 9.96
CA ILE A 276 -11.18 15.84 10.50
C ILE A 276 -12.12 16.96 10.04
N PRO A 277 -12.85 17.63 10.95
CA PRO A 277 -13.92 18.57 10.59
C PRO A 277 -13.47 19.69 9.65
N GLU A 278 -12.26 20.21 9.85
CA GLU A 278 -11.70 21.31 9.05
C GLU A 278 -11.44 20.85 7.59
N LEU A 279 -10.86 19.68 7.42
CA LEU A 279 -10.60 19.13 6.09
C LEU A 279 -11.89 18.72 5.39
N TYR A 280 -12.81 18.09 6.11
CA TYR A 280 -14.12 17.76 5.59
C TYR A 280 -14.89 19.01 5.15
N LYS A 281 -14.88 20.07 5.96
CA LYS A 281 -15.54 21.35 5.61
C LYS A 281 -14.93 22.01 4.39
N ALA A 282 -13.61 21.88 4.20
CA ALA A 282 -12.91 22.44 3.07
C ALA A 282 -13.25 21.72 1.75
N MET A 283 -13.45 20.38 1.80
CA MET A 283 -13.80 19.55 0.65
C MET A 283 -14.74 18.42 1.07
N PRO A 284 -16.05 18.68 1.23
CA PRO A 284 -16.99 17.67 1.73
C PRO A 284 -17.31 16.57 0.72
N ASP A 285 -17.33 16.91 -0.58
CA ASP A 285 -17.74 16.04 -1.68
C ASP A 285 -16.74 16.05 -2.82
N ALA A 286 -16.68 14.97 -3.59
CA ALA A 286 -16.01 14.97 -4.87
C ALA A 286 -16.84 15.78 -5.90
N TRP A 287 -16.15 16.66 -6.63
CA TRP A 287 -16.71 17.46 -7.69
C TRP A 287 -16.14 17.06 -9.03
N LEU A 288 -16.92 17.24 -10.09
CA LEU A 288 -16.48 17.13 -11.48
C LEU A 288 -15.85 18.45 -11.91
N TYR A 289 -14.54 18.47 -11.98
CA TYR A 289 -13.81 19.63 -12.51
C TYR A 289 -13.81 19.57 -14.03
N MET A 290 -14.28 20.65 -14.65
CA MET A 290 -14.46 20.77 -16.08
C MET A 290 -13.97 22.15 -16.55
N HIS A 291 -13.40 22.21 -17.76
CA HIS A 291 -13.04 23.49 -18.37
C HIS A 291 -14.33 24.32 -18.62
N PRO A 292 -14.34 25.64 -18.36
CA PRO A 292 -15.54 26.48 -18.54
C PRO A 292 -16.15 26.44 -19.95
N GLU A 293 -15.31 26.32 -20.98
CA GLU A 293 -15.80 26.22 -22.35
C GLU A 293 -16.47 24.88 -22.66
N ASP A 294 -15.96 23.78 -22.08
CA ASP A 294 -16.60 22.47 -22.21
C ASP A 294 -17.93 22.42 -21.45
N ALA A 295 -18.01 23.08 -20.30
CA ALA A 295 -19.26 23.27 -19.57
C ALA A 295 -20.26 24.11 -20.38
N LYS A 296 -19.80 25.24 -20.96
CA LYS A 296 -20.63 26.09 -21.80
C LYS A 296 -21.20 25.36 -23.02
N LYS A 297 -20.40 24.57 -23.72
CA LYS A 297 -20.85 23.75 -24.86
C LYS A 297 -21.97 22.76 -24.48
N ARG A 298 -22.06 22.38 -23.21
CA ARG A 298 -23.05 21.45 -22.67
C ARG A 298 -24.17 22.11 -21.88
N ASN A 299 -24.22 23.45 -21.92
CA ASN A 299 -25.17 24.29 -21.15
C ASN A 299 -25.12 23.99 -19.63
N LEU A 300 -23.92 23.72 -19.10
CA LEU A 300 -23.71 23.43 -17.69
C LEU A 300 -23.12 24.65 -16.97
N GLN A 301 -23.54 24.81 -15.71
CA GLN A 301 -23.04 25.85 -14.81
C GLN A 301 -22.37 25.21 -13.59
N ARG A 302 -21.54 26.01 -12.91
CA ARG A 302 -20.97 25.59 -11.63
C ARG A 302 -22.11 25.28 -10.63
N GLY A 303 -22.04 24.12 -10.03
CA GLY A 303 -23.02 23.68 -9.04
C GLY A 303 -24.10 22.74 -9.58
N ASP A 304 -24.25 22.62 -10.91
CA ASP A 304 -25.20 21.66 -11.49
C ASP A 304 -24.83 20.23 -11.11
N ILE A 305 -25.83 19.42 -10.86
CA ILE A 305 -25.66 17.98 -10.65
C ILE A 305 -25.87 17.31 -11.99
N VAL A 306 -24.84 16.58 -12.43
CA VAL A 306 -24.84 15.88 -13.72
C VAL A 306 -24.62 14.39 -13.55
N LYS A 307 -25.09 13.64 -14.52
CA LYS A 307 -24.74 12.24 -14.69
C LYS A 307 -23.44 12.16 -15.51
N LEU A 308 -22.39 11.63 -14.90
CA LEU A 308 -21.13 11.29 -15.56
C LEU A 308 -21.12 9.80 -15.85
N SER A 309 -20.93 9.43 -17.11
CA SER A 309 -21.00 8.02 -17.54
C SER A 309 -19.80 7.62 -18.40
N THR A 310 -19.47 6.36 -18.36
CA THR A 310 -18.57 5.65 -19.27
C THR A 310 -19.22 4.33 -19.71
N ARG A 311 -18.54 3.52 -20.52
CA ARG A 311 -19.05 2.19 -20.89
C ARG A 311 -19.22 1.24 -19.69
N ARG A 312 -18.61 1.54 -18.54
CA ARG A 312 -18.59 0.69 -17.33
C ARG A 312 -19.61 1.08 -16.27
N GLY A 313 -20.14 2.27 -16.36
CA GLY A 313 -21.15 2.72 -15.38
C GLY A 313 -21.37 4.23 -15.36
N GLU A 314 -22.05 4.67 -14.33
CA GLU A 314 -22.40 6.08 -14.15
C GLU A 314 -22.37 6.49 -12.68
N ILE A 315 -22.11 7.77 -12.43
CA ILE A 315 -22.23 8.42 -11.12
C ILE A 315 -22.91 9.78 -11.27
N GLN A 316 -23.53 10.24 -10.21
CA GLN A 316 -23.98 11.64 -10.10
C GLN A 316 -22.92 12.47 -9.40
N VAL A 317 -22.59 13.63 -9.97
CA VAL A 317 -21.53 14.47 -9.46
C VAL A 317 -21.81 15.95 -9.76
N ARG A 318 -21.35 16.84 -8.88
CA ARG A 318 -21.55 18.29 -9.02
C ARG A 318 -20.45 18.92 -9.86
N VAL A 319 -20.82 19.78 -10.79
CA VAL A 319 -19.91 20.47 -11.70
C VAL A 319 -19.13 21.60 -11.00
N GLU A 320 -17.81 21.66 -11.20
CA GLU A 320 -16.96 22.76 -10.81
C GLU A 320 -16.18 23.29 -12.04
N THR A 321 -16.38 24.55 -12.35
CA THR A 321 -15.75 25.21 -13.51
C THR A 321 -14.74 26.29 -13.10
N ARG A 322 -14.55 26.49 -11.80
CA ARG A 322 -13.67 27.54 -11.25
C ARG A 322 -12.62 26.90 -10.32
N GLY A 323 -11.66 27.69 -9.94
CA GLY A 323 -10.67 27.28 -8.93
C GLY A 323 -9.38 26.72 -9.52
N ARG A 324 -8.55 26.21 -8.62
CA ARG A 324 -7.17 25.76 -8.92
C ARG A 324 -7.06 24.46 -9.73
N ASN A 325 -8.10 23.65 -9.69
CA ASN A 325 -8.08 22.32 -10.33
C ASN A 325 -8.74 22.31 -11.71
N LYS A 326 -8.68 23.45 -12.43
CA LYS A 326 -9.21 23.56 -13.78
C LYS A 326 -8.44 22.66 -14.76
N PRO A 327 -9.12 21.65 -15.35
CA PRO A 327 -8.48 20.76 -16.32
C PRO A 327 -8.33 21.44 -17.70
N PRO A 328 -7.52 20.91 -18.60
CA PRO A 328 -7.50 21.31 -20.01
C PRO A 328 -8.85 21.05 -20.71
N LEU A 329 -9.05 21.67 -21.87
CA LEU A 329 -10.17 21.36 -22.77
C LEU A 329 -10.20 19.88 -23.15
N GLY A 330 -11.40 19.32 -23.16
CA GLY A 330 -11.62 17.91 -23.51
C GLY A 330 -11.31 16.91 -22.39
N LEU A 331 -10.96 17.40 -21.18
CA LEU A 331 -10.68 16.55 -20.03
C LEU A 331 -11.54 16.95 -18.83
N VAL A 332 -12.06 15.95 -18.14
CA VAL A 332 -12.73 16.13 -16.84
C VAL A 332 -11.97 15.36 -15.75
N PHE A 333 -12.02 15.91 -14.53
CA PHE A 333 -11.34 15.30 -13.38
C PHE A 333 -12.33 15.11 -12.23
N VAL A 334 -12.34 13.91 -11.63
CA VAL A 334 -13.12 13.62 -10.42
C VAL A 334 -12.18 12.95 -9.41
N PRO A 335 -12.01 13.52 -8.21
CA PRO A 335 -11.16 12.88 -7.18
C PRO A 335 -11.83 11.63 -6.61
N PHE A 336 -11.03 10.64 -6.23
CA PHE A 336 -11.54 9.33 -5.79
C PHE A 336 -11.73 9.19 -4.26
N PHE A 337 -11.62 10.27 -3.49
CA PHE A 337 -11.73 10.21 -2.03
C PHE A 337 -13.16 10.00 -1.51
N ASP A 338 -14.17 10.23 -2.33
CA ASP A 338 -15.58 10.25 -1.90
C ASP A 338 -16.20 8.85 -2.02
N GLU A 339 -16.51 8.25 -0.88
CA GLU A 339 -17.13 6.94 -0.79
C GLU A 339 -18.58 6.88 -1.32
N HIS A 340 -19.26 8.04 -1.40
CA HIS A 340 -20.60 8.14 -1.95
C HIS A 340 -20.61 8.33 -3.46
N ARG A 341 -19.47 8.69 -4.05
CA ARG A 341 -19.27 8.93 -5.50
C ARG A 341 -18.07 8.15 -6.00
N LEU A 342 -18.23 6.85 -6.05
CA LEU A 342 -17.14 5.91 -6.43
C LEU A 342 -16.77 6.09 -7.90
N VAL A 343 -15.91 7.06 -8.20
CA VAL A 343 -15.46 7.34 -9.58
C VAL A 343 -14.83 6.14 -10.27
N ASN A 344 -14.26 5.20 -9.52
CA ASN A 344 -13.67 3.99 -10.06
C ASN A 344 -14.67 2.96 -10.59
N LYS A 345 -15.97 3.22 -10.47
CA LYS A 345 -17.00 2.54 -11.28
C LYS A 345 -16.91 2.90 -12.77
N LEU A 346 -16.22 3.98 -13.09
CA LEU A 346 -16.10 4.54 -14.44
C LEU A 346 -14.74 4.22 -15.10
N THR A 347 -13.73 3.88 -14.31
CA THR A 347 -12.37 3.70 -14.80
C THR A 347 -12.16 2.33 -15.45
N LEU A 348 -11.20 2.28 -16.38
CA LEU A 348 -10.78 1.05 -17.04
C LEU A 348 -9.67 0.38 -16.25
N ASP A 349 -9.67 -0.94 -16.21
CA ASP A 349 -8.68 -1.79 -15.56
C ASP A 349 -7.56 -2.25 -16.52
N ALA A 350 -7.26 -1.45 -17.53
CA ALA A 350 -6.20 -1.74 -18.47
C ALA A 350 -4.85 -1.92 -17.74
N THR A 351 -4.12 -2.95 -18.14
CA THR A 351 -2.75 -3.17 -17.68
C THR A 351 -1.79 -2.40 -18.58
N CYS A 352 -0.85 -1.69 -17.96
CA CYS A 352 0.28 -1.09 -18.65
C CYS A 352 1.29 -2.15 -19.09
#